data_08c1fa83c35051d5557578301e023f35
#
_entry.id   08c1fa83c35051d5557578301e023f35
#
_cell.length_a   1.000
_cell.length_b   1.000
_cell.length_c   1.000
_cell.angle_alpha   90.00
_cell.angle_beta   90.00
_cell.angle_gamma   90.00
#
_symmetry.space_group_name_H-M   'P 1'
#
loop_
_entity.id
_entity.type
_entity.pdbx_description
1 polymer ?
#
loop_
_entity_poly.entity_id
_entity_poly.type
_entity_poly.pdbx_seq_one_letter_code
_entity_poly.pdbx_strand_id
1 'polypeptide(L)' 'MKTFVKTFRGKISHERIDTYVNLILKTLDPDDYYNLEFQQDDGWQHIRIEVWDRVLH' A
#
# COMPACT_ATOMS: atom_id res chain seq x y z
N MET A 1 13.59 -1.13 -5.29
CA MET A 1 12.30 -1.55 -4.75
C MET A 1 12.01 -0.84 -3.43
N LYS A 2 10.81 -0.31 -3.28
CA LYS A 2 10.37 0.34 -2.06
C LYS A 2 9.20 -0.43 -1.48
N THR A 3 9.15 -0.53 -0.17
CA THR A 3 8.05 -1.20 0.51
C THR A 3 7.45 -0.26 1.56
N PHE A 4 6.16 -0.05 1.46
CA PHE A 4 5.41 0.73 2.44
C PHE A 4 4.51 -0.22 3.20
N VAL A 5 4.59 -0.15 4.52
CA VAL A 5 3.75 -0.99 5.38
C VAL A 5 3.04 -0.10 6.38
N LYS A 6 1.73 -0.26 6.47
CA LYS A 6 0.93 0.46 7.45
C LYS A 6 0.09 -0.55 8.21
N THR A 7 0.10 -0.43 9.53
CA THR A 7 -0.67 -1.30 10.40
C THR A 7 -1.71 -0.47 11.13
N PHE A 8 -2.95 -0.94 11.09
CA PHE A 8 -4.06 -0.32 11.79
C PHE A 8 -4.61 -1.28 12.82
N ARG A 9 -4.97 -0.76 13.98
CA ARG A 9 -5.57 -1.56 15.01
C ARG A 9 -7.08 -1.51 14.86
N GLY A 10 -7.72 -2.69 14.90
CA GLY A 10 -9.16 -2.79 14.80
C GLY A 10 -9.65 -2.67 13.38
N LYS A 11 -10.95 -2.47 13.24
CA LYS A 11 -11.57 -2.29 11.93
C LYS A 11 -11.40 -0.85 11.48
N ILE A 12 -10.94 -0.68 10.27
CA ILE A 12 -10.89 0.64 9.65
C ILE A 12 -11.83 0.66 8.46
N SER A 13 -12.36 1.84 8.19
CA SER A 13 -13.25 2.01 7.06
C SER A 13 -12.47 1.90 5.74
N HIS A 14 -13.16 1.49 4.69
CA HIS A 14 -12.58 1.47 3.36
C HIS A 14 -12.08 2.85 2.95
N GLU A 15 -12.76 3.89 3.41
CA GLU A 15 -12.38 5.25 3.10
C GLU A 15 -11.00 5.59 3.65
N ARG A 16 -10.68 5.16 4.86
CA ARG A 16 -9.35 5.38 5.43
C ARG A 16 -8.28 4.60 4.70
N ILE A 17 -8.60 3.37 4.31
CA ILE A 17 -7.69 2.55 3.54
C ILE A 17 -7.41 3.22 2.19
N ASP A 18 -8.45 3.65 1.51
CA ASP A 18 -8.31 4.33 0.21
C ASP A 18 -7.50 5.61 0.33
N THR A 19 -7.72 6.37 1.39
CA THR A 19 -6.97 7.60 1.61
C THR A 19 -5.47 7.31 1.73
N TYR A 20 -5.13 6.30 2.52
CA TYR A 20 -3.73 5.93 2.69
C TYR A 20 -3.12 5.43 1.38
N VAL A 21 -3.82 4.53 0.71
CA VAL A 21 -3.34 3.97 -0.56
C VAL A 21 -3.14 5.06 -1.60
N ASN A 22 -4.11 5.95 -1.73
CA ASN A 22 -4.01 7.04 -2.70
C ASN A 22 -2.86 7.98 -2.38
N LEU A 23 -2.60 8.22 -1.10
CA LEU A 23 -1.50 9.07 -0.68
C LEU A 23 -0.16 8.49 -1.16
N ILE A 24 0.01 7.18 -1.04
CA ILE A 24 1.21 6.50 -1.51
C ILE A 24 1.27 6.50 -3.04
N LEU A 25 0.16 6.19 -3.69
CA LEU A 25 0.13 6.13 -5.16
C LEU A 25 0.45 7.46 -5.81
N LYS A 26 0.09 8.56 -5.16
CA LYS A 26 0.42 9.90 -5.66
C LYS A 26 1.90 10.19 -5.69
N THR A 27 2.68 9.49 -4.89
CA THR A 27 4.13 9.68 -4.86
C THR A 27 4.85 8.83 -5.90
N LEU A 28 4.13 7.97 -6.59
CA LEU A 28 4.72 7.07 -7.58
C LEU A 28 4.74 7.72 -8.95
N ASP A 29 5.74 7.35 -9.73
CA ASP A 29 5.79 7.71 -11.13
C ASP A 29 4.79 6.87 -11.91
N PRO A 30 4.21 7.39 -13.01
CA PRO A 30 3.26 6.63 -13.81
C PRO A 30 3.79 5.32 -14.35
N ASP A 31 5.11 5.20 -14.48
CA ASP A 31 5.75 4.02 -15.02
C ASP A 31 6.12 2.98 -13.97
N ASP A 32 5.91 3.29 -12.69
CA ASP A 32 6.24 2.36 -11.63
C ASP A 32 5.20 1.26 -11.54
N TYR A 33 5.66 0.08 -11.24
CA TYR A 33 4.77 -1.04 -10.93
C TYR A 33 4.59 -1.13 -9.42
N TYR A 34 3.41 -1.52 -9.01
CA TYR A 34 3.18 -1.73 -7.58
C TYR A 34 2.28 -2.94 -7.36
N ASN A 35 2.42 -3.51 -6.19
CA ASN A 35 1.56 -4.58 -5.72
C ASN A 35 0.98 -4.19 -4.37
N LEU A 36 -0.31 -4.40 -4.20
CA LEU A 36 -1.03 -4.02 -3.01
C LEU A 36 -1.53 -5.28 -2.32
N GLU A 37 -1.16 -5.45 -1.07
CA GLU A 37 -1.58 -6.59 -0.27
C GLU A 37 -2.30 -6.11 0.97
N PHE A 38 -3.39 -6.78 1.30
CA PHE A 38 -4.12 -6.58 2.54
C PHE A 38 -4.08 -7.87 3.33
N GLN A 39 -3.75 -7.73 4.61
CA GLN A 39 -3.74 -8.86 5.51
C GLN A 39 -4.46 -8.47 6.78
N GLN A 40 -5.36 -9.33 7.22
CA GLN A 40 -6.08 -9.15 8.47
C GLN A 40 -5.61 -10.22 9.45
N ASP A 41 -5.22 -9.78 10.64
CA ASP A 41 -4.67 -10.68 11.64
C ASP A 41 -5.12 -10.21 13.03
N ASP A 42 -5.90 -11.02 13.70
CA ASP A 42 -6.31 -10.89 15.11
C ASP A 42 -6.49 -9.45 15.60
N GLY A 43 -7.41 -8.72 14.99
CA GLY A 43 -7.71 -7.34 15.37
C GLY A 43 -6.77 -6.31 14.76
N TRP A 44 -5.88 -6.71 13.88
CA TRP A 44 -4.99 -5.81 13.16
C TRP A 44 -5.22 -5.93 11.67
N GLN A 45 -5.07 -4.82 10.99
CA GLN A 45 -5.10 -4.79 9.54
C GLN A 45 -3.78 -4.25 9.03
N HIS A 46 -3.17 -4.98 8.12
CA HIS A 46 -1.89 -4.63 7.54
C HIS A 46 -2.09 -4.31 6.07
N ILE A 47 -1.55 -3.20 5.65
CA ILE A 47 -1.55 -2.81 4.25
C ILE A 47 -0.09 -2.74 3.82
N ARG A 48 0.23 -3.49 2.79
CA ARG A 48 1.58 -3.54 2.25
C ARG A 48 1.54 -3.13 0.79
N ILE A 49 2.34 -2.16 0.45
CA ILE A 49 2.49 -1.69 -0.92
C ILE A 49 3.93 -1.87 -1.32
N GLU A 50 4.16 -2.73 -2.29
CA GLU A 50 5.48 -2.95 -2.86
C GLU A 50 5.55 -2.24 -4.19
N VAL A 51 6.61 -1.44 -4.37
CA VAL A 51 6.78 -0.64 -5.57
C VAL A 51 8.08 -1.04 -6.23
N TRP A 52 8.01 -1.31 -7.52
CA TRP A 52 9.18 -1.62 -8.32
C TRP A 52 9.40 -0.54 -9.35
N ASP A 53 10.64 -0.10 -9.48
CA ASP A 53 11.00 0.77 -10.57
C ASP A 53 10.88 0.00 -11.87
N ARG A 54 10.41 0.68 -12.89
CA ARG A 54 10.40 0.08 -14.21
C ARG A 54 11.83 -0.07 -14.69
N VAL A 55 12.24 -1.30 -14.83
CA VAL A 55 13.59 -1.59 -15.29
C VAL A 55 13.57 -1.69 -16.80
N LEU A 56 14.31 -0.82 -17.43
CA LEU A 56 14.47 -0.84 -18.88
C LEU A 56 15.79 -1.51 -19.21
N HIS A 57 15.69 -2.47 -20.05
CA HIS A 57 16.87 -3.20 -20.50
C HIS A 57 17.10 -2.95 -21.97
#